data_75fdb75d41761d5c55d9d5ff857434ac
#
_entry.id   75fdb75d41761d5c55d9d5ff857434ac
#
_cell.length_a   1.000
_cell.length_b   1.000
_cell.length_c   1.000
_cell.angle_alpha   90.00
_cell.angle_beta   90.00
_cell.angle_gamma   90.00
#
_symmetry.space_group_name_H-M   'P 1'
#
loop_
_entity.id
_entity.type
_entity.pdbx_description
1 polymer ?
#
loop_
_entity_poly.entity_id
_entity_poly.type
_entity_poly.pdbx_seq_one_letter_code
_entity_poly.pdbx_strand_id
1 'polypeptide(L)'
;IKSVLAPRMVLTQVSGYDLVVIANGVKEPWHAITLGQQVLTVINERLPIQGIQLRPSASIGIAMFYGDLTAEQLYRRAFSAAFTARRKGKNQIQFFDPAQMEKAQQRLTEESDILTALDNRQFALWLQPQVDLRTGEVKSAEALLRLQQPDGTWELPEGLIERIESCGLMVTVGYWVLEESCRQLAAWQ
;
A
#
# COMPACT_ATOMS: atom_id res chain seq x y z
N ILE A 1 9.54 -12.23 -14.54
CA ILE A 1 9.37 -10.77 -14.32
C ILE A 1 8.25 -10.21 -15.19
N LYS A 2 8.22 -10.50 -16.51
CA LYS A 2 7.17 -9.96 -17.40
C LYS A 2 5.74 -10.25 -16.93
N SER A 3 5.51 -11.32 -16.20
CA SER A 3 4.20 -11.72 -15.70
C SER A 3 3.59 -10.78 -14.65
N VAL A 4 4.41 -9.98 -14.00
CA VAL A 4 3.98 -9.02 -12.96
C VAL A 4 4.01 -7.56 -13.44
N LEU A 5 4.41 -7.32 -14.68
CA LEU A 5 4.48 -5.98 -15.25
C LEU A 5 3.20 -5.64 -16.01
N ALA A 6 2.65 -4.45 -15.76
CA ALA A 6 1.53 -3.94 -16.52
C ALA A 6 1.92 -3.65 -17.99
N PRO A 7 0.96 -3.67 -18.95
CA PRO A 7 1.25 -3.52 -20.39
C PRO A 7 2.02 -2.26 -20.80
N ARG A 8 1.98 -1.22 -19.98
CA ARG A 8 2.70 0.05 -20.22
C ARG A 8 4.10 0.11 -19.60
N MET A 9 4.52 -0.96 -18.93
CA MET A 9 5.84 -1.05 -18.33
C MET A 9 6.81 -1.71 -19.30
N VAL A 10 8.04 -1.24 -19.31
CA VAL A 10 9.09 -1.73 -20.20
C VAL A 10 10.14 -2.44 -19.36
N LEU A 11 10.44 -3.68 -19.73
CA LEU A 11 11.57 -4.43 -19.19
C LEU A 11 12.68 -4.50 -20.25
N THR A 12 13.86 -4.04 -19.90
CA THR A 12 15.04 -4.10 -20.77
C THR A 12 16.26 -4.62 -20.01
N GLN A 13 17.16 -5.26 -20.72
CA GLN A 13 18.47 -5.64 -20.22
C GLN A 13 19.49 -4.59 -20.68
N VAL A 14 20.24 -4.04 -19.74
CA VAL A 14 21.21 -2.98 -20.05
C VAL A 14 22.63 -3.53 -20.12
N SER A 15 23.02 -4.38 -19.20
CA SER A 15 24.37 -4.95 -19.14
C SER A 15 24.39 -6.24 -18.33
N GLY A 16 25.02 -7.28 -18.82
CA GLY A 16 25.25 -8.52 -18.10
C GLY A 16 23.98 -9.05 -17.40
N TYR A 17 23.91 -8.91 -16.10
CA TYR A 17 22.79 -9.34 -15.27
C TYR A 17 21.88 -8.17 -14.82
N ASP A 18 22.12 -6.98 -15.33
CA ASP A 18 21.36 -5.78 -14.95
C ASP A 18 20.12 -5.61 -15.82
N LEU A 19 18.97 -5.68 -15.20
CA LEU A 19 17.66 -5.46 -15.79
C LEU A 19 17.10 -4.14 -15.31
N VAL A 20 16.45 -3.42 -16.21
CA VAL A 20 15.77 -2.16 -15.91
C VAL A 20 14.29 -2.30 -16.24
N VAL A 21 13.45 -1.90 -15.28
CA VAL A 21 12.01 -1.75 -15.46
C VAL A 21 11.68 -0.27 -15.47
N ILE A 22 11.06 0.20 -16.56
CA ILE A 22 10.50 1.53 -16.66
C ILE A 22 9.00 1.40 -16.38
N ALA A 23 8.57 1.88 -15.21
CA ALA A 23 7.21 1.75 -14.75
C ALA A 23 6.44 3.06 -14.95
N ASN A 24 5.88 3.24 -16.14
CA ASN A 24 5.06 4.39 -16.45
C ASN A 24 3.74 4.35 -15.68
N GLY A 25 3.34 5.49 -15.10
CA GLY A 25 2.09 5.64 -14.35
C GLY A 25 2.20 5.31 -12.86
N VAL A 26 3.36 4.91 -12.37
CA VAL A 26 3.65 4.78 -10.94
C VAL A 26 4.01 6.15 -10.40
N LYS A 27 3.07 6.79 -9.71
CA LYS A 27 3.24 8.15 -9.18
C LYS A 27 3.73 8.16 -7.73
N GLU A 28 3.31 7.15 -6.98
CA GLU A 28 3.57 7.08 -5.54
C GLU A 28 4.67 6.08 -5.20
N PRO A 29 5.56 6.40 -4.24
CA PRO A 29 6.65 5.51 -3.83
C PRO A 29 6.17 4.13 -3.34
N TRP A 30 5.03 4.07 -2.67
CA TRP A 30 4.49 2.80 -2.17
C TRP A 30 4.02 1.85 -3.29
N HIS A 31 3.52 2.36 -4.41
CA HIS A 31 3.26 1.52 -5.59
C HIS A 31 4.56 0.97 -6.17
N ALA A 32 5.63 1.76 -6.16
CA ALA A 32 6.92 1.33 -6.65
C ALA A 32 7.55 0.22 -5.78
N ILE A 33 7.40 0.31 -4.44
CA ILE A 33 7.89 -0.75 -3.55
C ILE A 33 7.06 -2.04 -3.71
N THR A 34 5.74 -1.93 -3.84
CA THR A 34 4.85 -3.08 -4.09
C THR A 34 5.24 -3.80 -5.39
N LEU A 35 5.45 -3.06 -6.46
CA LEU A 35 5.94 -3.62 -7.73
C LEU A 35 7.30 -4.29 -7.54
N GLY A 36 8.22 -3.67 -6.83
CA GLY A 36 9.54 -4.23 -6.51
C GLY A 36 9.42 -5.54 -5.73
N GLN A 37 8.52 -5.63 -4.76
CA GLN A 37 8.25 -6.86 -4.00
C GLN A 37 7.70 -7.97 -4.88
N GLN A 38 6.76 -7.67 -5.77
CA GLN A 38 6.23 -8.64 -6.75
C GLN A 38 7.34 -9.17 -7.67
N VAL A 39 8.21 -8.28 -8.14
CA VAL A 39 9.37 -8.66 -8.97
C VAL A 39 10.34 -9.56 -8.19
N LEU A 40 10.66 -9.24 -6.93
CA LEU A 40 11.51 -10.09 -6.08
C LEU A 40 10.88 -11.46 -5.84
N THR A 41 9.58 -11.52 -5.57
CA THR A 41 8.85 -12.78 -5.36
C THR A 41 9.02 -13.71 -6.56
N VAL A 42 8.78 -13.19 -7.77
CA VAL A 42 8.94 -13.99 -9.01
C VAL A 42 10.38 -14.39 -9.27
N ILE A 43 11.36 -13.51 -8.98
CA ILE A 43 12.77 -13.85 -9.15
C ILE A 43 13.20 -14.94 -8.17
N ASN A 44 12.70 -14.93 -6.95
CA ASN A 44 13.05 -15.88 -5.89
C ASN A 44 12.41 -17.27 -6.07
N GLU A 45 11.52 -17.43 -7.04
CA GLU A 45 10.96 -18.74 -7.39
C GLU A 45 12.08 -19.71 -7.81
N ARG A 46 11.88 -20.98 -7.47
CA ARG A 46 12.82 -22.03 -7.86
C ARG A 46 12.76 -22.25 -9.36
N LEU A 47 13.89 -22.15 -10.01
CA LEU A 47 14.03 -22.41 -11.45
C LEU A 47 14.69 -23.77 -11.65
N PRO A 48 13.98 -24.76 -12.22
CA PRO A 48 14.59 -26.02 -12.61
C PRO A 48 15.38 -25.83 -13.91
N ILE A 49 16.71 -25.90 -13.82
CA ILE A 49 17.60 -25.83 -14.97
C ILE A 49 18.45 -27.10 -14.97
N GLN A 50 18.33 -27.92 -16.02
CA GLN A 50 19.10 -29.17 -16.22
C GLN A 50 19.08 -30.08 -14.97
N GLY A 51 17.95 -30.19 -14.27
CA GLY A 51 17.80 -31.02 -13.08
C GLY A 51 18.28 -30.37 -11.77
N ILE A 52 18.88 -29.18 -11.84
CA ILE A 52 19.32 -28.42 -10.65
C ILE A 52 18.26 -27.36 -10.30
N GLN A 53 17.88 -27.28 -9.02
CA GLN A 53 16.98 -26.27 -8.51
C GLN A 53 17.76 -25.01 -8.13
N LEU A 54 17.75 -24.00 -9.00
CA LEU A 54 18.37 -22.71 -8.72
C LEU A 54 17.39 -21.80 -7.97
N ARG A 55 17.92 -21.00 -7.05
CA ARG A 55 17.20 -19.90 -6.40
C ARG A 55 17.92 -18.59 -6.73
N PRO A 56 17.52 -17.92 -7.80
CA PRO A 56 18.09 -16.61 -8.10
C PRO A 56 17.68 -15.59 -7.04
N SER A 57 18.47 -14.54 -6.92
CA SER A 57 18.15 -13.39 -6.06
C SER A 57 18.48 -12.11 -6.79
N ALA A 58 17.77 -11.04 -6.49
CA ALA A 58 18.04 -9.73 -7.04
C ALA A 58 18.11 -8.67 -5.95
N SER A 59 18.79 -7.59 -6.24
CA SER A 59 18.74 -6.36 -5.45
C SER A 59 18.12 -5.27 -6.33
N ILE A 60 17.06 -4.63 -5.86
CA ILE A 60 16.31 -3.67 -6.66
C ILE A 60 16.59 -2.27 -6.13
N GLY A 61 16.98 -1.37 -7.03
CA GLY A 61 17.06 0.05 -6.78
C GLY A 61 15.91 0.77 -7.45
N ILE A 62 15.25 1.65 -6.72
CA ILE A 62 14.13 2.45 -7.21
C ILE A 62 14.54 3.91 -7.22
N ALA A 63 14.30 4.58 -8.33
CA ALA A 63 14.34 6.03 -8.45
C ALA A 63 13.03 6.52 -9.05
N MET A 64 12.40 7.45 -8.37
CA MET A 64 11.19 8.12 -8.87
C MET A 64 11.56 9.27 -9.76
N PHE A 65 10.78 9.47 -10.82
CA PHE A 65 10.92 10.61 -11.72
C PHE A 65 10.10 11.79 -11.21
N TYR A 66 10.78 12.86 -10.85
CA TYR A 66 10.16 14.12 -10.47
C TYR A 66 10.80 15.26 -11.28
N GLY A 67 10.01 15.90 -12.12
CA GLY A 67 10.39 17.12 -12.82
C GLY A 67 11.51 16.96 -13.86
N ASP A 68 12.64 17.64 -13.68
CA ASP A 68 13.63 17.91 -14.72
C ASP A 68 14.79 16.91 -14.84
N LEU A 69 14.59 15.65 -14.41
CA LEU A 69 15.63 14.64 -14.52
C LEU A 69 15.79 14.15 -15.96
N THR A 70 17.03 14.04 -16.43
CA THR A 70 17.32 13.31 -17.66
C THR A 70 17.20 11.78 -17.43
N ALA A 71 16.98 11.03 -18.51
CA ALA A 71 16.94 9.57 -18.45
C ALA A 71 18.23 8.98 -17.84
N GLU A 72 19.38 9.56 -18.18
CA GLU A 72 20.67 9.14 -17.63
C GLU A 72 20.77 9.37 -16.12
N GLN A 73 20.32 10.53 -15.64
CA GLN A 73 20.29 10.85 -14.20
C GLN A 73 19.36 9.89 -13.44
N LEU A 74 18.18 9.62 -13.99
CA LEU A 74 17.23 8.69 -13.40
C LEU A 74 17.82 7.27 -13.31
N TYR A 75 18.43 6.80 -14.38
CA TYR A 75 19.12 5.51 -14.41
C TYR A 75 20.25 5.44 -13.37
N ARG A 76 21.12 6.45 -13.30
CA ARG A 76 22.22 6.50 -12.32
C ARG A 76 21.69 6.46 -10.88
N ARG A 77 20.60 7.14 -10.58
CA ARG A 77 19.96 7.11 -9.26
C ARG A 77 19.45 5.70 -8.92
N ALA A 78 18.72 5.06 -9.83
CA ALA A 78 18.22 3.69 -9.63
C ALA A 78 19.38 2.69 -9.47
N PHE A 79 20.43 2.82 -10.27
CA PHE A 79 21.63 1.97 -10.19
C PHE A 79 22.36 2.13 -8.85
N SER A 80 22.54 3.36 -8.37
CA SER A 80 23.14 3.66 -7.06
C SER A 80 22.33 3.04 -5.92
N ALA A 81 21.01 3.12 -5.98
CA ALA A 81 20.12 2.48 -5.02
C ALA A 81 20.25 0.95 -5.05
N ALA A 82 20.29 0.33 -6.24
CA ALA A 82 20.48 -1.11 -6.39
C ALA A 82 21.84 -1.58 -5.84
N PHE A 83 22.89 -0.78 -6.06
CA PHE A 83 24.21 -1.06 -5.48
C PHE A 83 24.17 -1.02 -3.94
N THR A 84 23.46 -0.04 -3.37
CA THR A 84 23.25 0.06 -1.93
C THR A 84 22.46 -1.14 -1.40
N ALA A 85 21.40 -1.56 -2.08
CA ALA A 85 20.64 -2.77 -1.74
C ALA A 85 21.51 -4.02 -1.72
N ARG A 86 22.39 -4.19 -2.74
CA ARG A 86 23.34 -5.30 -2.81
C ARG A 86 24.31 -5.32 -1.62
N ARG A 87 24.79 -4.17 -1.19
CA ARG A 87 25.74 -4.06 -0.06
C ARG A 87 25.07 -4.33 1.29
N LYS A 88 23.80 -3.95 1.47
CA LYS A 88 23.05 -4.13 2.71
C LYS A 88 22.59 -5.57 2.97
N GLY A 89 22.78 -6.52 2.05
CA GLY A 89 22.45 -7.92 2.32
C GLY A 89 21.80 -8.70 1.17
N LYS A 90 21.76 -8.14 -0.04
CA LYS A 90 21.11 -8.75 -1.23
C LYS A 90 19.61 -8.97 -1.03
N ASN A 91 18.94 -9.39 -2.10
CA ASN A 91 17.51 -9.74 -2.10
C ASN A 91 16.61 -8.72 -1.40
N GLN A 92 16.84 -7.43 -1.65
CA GLN A 92 16.11 -6.34 -1.04
C GLN A 92 15.90 -5.17 -2.00
N ILE A 93 15.02 -4.27 -1.61
CA ILE A 93 14.66 -3.06 -2.34
C ILE A 93 15.26 -1.87 -1.63
N GLN A 94 15.77 -0.92 -2.38
CA GLN A 94 16.25 0.36 -1.86
C GLN A 94 15.80 1.50 -2.77
N PHE A 95 15.26 2.56 -2.20
CA PHE A 95 15.06 3.82 -2.91
C PHE A 95 16.37 4.61 -2.98
N PHE A 96 16.51 5.40 -4.03
CA PHE A 96 17.60 6.38 -4.12
C PHE A 96 17.49 7.42 -3.01
N ASP A 97 16.27 7.93 -2.76
CA ASP A 97 15.96 8.82 -1.65
C ASP A 97 15.44 8.00 -0.45
N PRO A 98 16.17 7.96 0.67
CA PRO A 98 15.74 7.22 1.86
C PRO A 98 14.41 7.68 2.46
N ALA A 99 14.09 8.98 2.38
CA ALA A 99 12.83 9.51 2.88
C ALA A 99 11.61 8.95 2.13
N GLN A 100 11.77 8.63 0.85
CA GLN A 100 10.71 7.95 0.07
C GLN A 100 10.52 6.49 0.48
N MET A 101 11.60 5.81 0.87
CA MET A 101 11.52 4.47 1.41
C MET A 101 10.74 4.43 2.72
N GLU A 102 11.05 5.35 3.62
CA GLU A 102 10.37 5.47 4.92
C GLU A 102 8.87 5.76 4.74
N LYS A 103 8.51 6.74 3.91
CA LYS A 103 7.11 7.05 3.58
C LYS A 103 6.37 5.86 2.97
N ALA A 104 7.02 5.12 2.07
CA ALA A 104 6.40 3.96 1.43
C ALA A 104 6.16 2.83 2.44
N GLN A 105 7.11 2.58 3.33
CA GLN A 105 6.98 1.57 4.39
C GLN A 105 5.89 1.94 5.39
N GLN A 106 5.87 3.18 5.85
CA GLN A 106 4.83 3.67 6.75
C GLN A 106 3.43 3.44 6.16
N ARG A 107 3.24 3.80 4.89
CA ARG A 107 1.96 3.61 4.22
C ARG A 107 1.52 2.15 4.11
N LEU A 108 2.45 1.24 3.78
CA LEU A 108 2.14 -0.19 3.74
C LEU A 108 1.76 -0.74 5.12
N THR A 109 2.39 -0.22 6.17
CA THR A 109 2.02 -0.57 7.55
C THR A 109 0.62 -0.08 7.87
N GLU A 110 0.31 1.18 7.59
CA GLU A 110 -1.02 1.78 7.82
C GLU A 110 -2.13 1.04 7.07
N GLU A 111 -1.89 0.64 5.80
CA GLU A 111 -2.83 -0.17 5.01
C GLU A 111 -3.07 -1.54 5.67
N SER A 112 -1.99 -2.22 6.06
CA SER A 112 -2.06 -3.52 6.74
C SER A 112 -2.81 -3.43 8.08
N ASP A 113 -2.57 -2.37 8.84
CA ASP A 113 -3.22 -2.14 10.13
C ASP A 113 -4.73 -1.93 9.97
N ILE A 114 -5.16 -1.14 8.98
CA ILE A 114 -6.58 -0.91 8.68
C ILE A 114 -7.28 -2.21 8.26
N LEU A 115 -6.66 -3.01 7.38
CA LEU A 115 -7.22 -4.29 6.94
C LEU A 115 -7.30 -5.28 8.11
N THR A 116 -6.27 -5.37 8.93
CA THR A 116 -6.24 -6.21 10.12
C THR A 116 -7.31 -5.79 11.13
N ALA A 117 -7.52 -4.49 11.29
CA ALA A 117 -8.57 -3.97 12.17
C ALA A 117 -9.98 -4.31 11.67
N LEU A 118 -10.21 -4.33 10.35
CA LEU A 118 -11.48 -4.82 9.76
C LEU A 118 -11.70 -6.30 10.07
N ASP A 119 -10.70 -7.15 9.85
CA ASP A 119 -10.78 -8.59 10.08
C ASP A 119 -11.00 -8.91 11.56
N ASN A 120 -10.38 -8.16 12.45
CA ASN A 120 -10.49 -8.32 13.91
C ASN A 120 -11.71 -7.64 14.54
N ARG A 121 -12.60 -7.06 13.71
CA ARG A 121 -13.81 -6.34 14.18
C ARG A 121 -13.50 -5.19 15.16
N GLN A 122 -12.41 -4.50 14.94
CA GLN A 122 -11.99 -3.36 15.76
C GLN A 122 -12.67 -2.04 15.32
N PHE A 123 -13.39 -2.05 14.20
CA PHE A 123 -14.23 -0.93 13.80
C PHE A 123 -15.59 -0.96 14.51
N ALA A 124 -16.11 0.22 14.82
CA ALA A 124 -17.45 0.41 15.36
C ALA A 124 -18.13 1.64 14.74
N LEU A 125 -19.45 1.65 14.72
CA LEU A 125 -20.25 2.82 14.39
C LEU A 125 -20.89 3.37 15.66
N TRP A 126 -20.54 4.60 15.99
CA TRP A 126 -21.25 5.36 17.00
C TRP A 126 -22.36 6.15 16.32
N LEU A 127 -23.54 6.12 16.92
CA LEU A 127 -24.73 6.73 16.34
C LEU A 127 -25.06 8.01 17.10
N GLN A 128 -25.01 9.13 16.39
CA GLN A 128 -25.42 10.42 16.94
C GLN A 128 -26.86 10.70 16.53
N PRO A 129 -27.82 10.75 17.50
CA PRO A 129 -29.22 10.96 17.19
C PRO A 129 -29.50 12.37 16.66
N GLN A 130 -30.37 12.44 15.66
CA GLN A 130 -30.90 13.70 15.12
C GLN A 130 -32.36 13.83 15.53
N VAL A 131 -32.64 14.91 16.25
CA VAL A 131 -33.92 15.16 16.87
C VAL A 131 -34.70 16.24 16.10
N ASP A 132 -35.98 15.99 15.81
CA ASP A 132 -36.88 17.00 15.29
C ASP A 132 -37.15 18.04 16.42
N LEU A 133 -36.66 19.26 16.21
CA LEU A 133 -36.78 20.33 17.22
C LEU A 133 -38.22 20.72 17.54
N ARG A 134 -39.18 20.40 16.67
CA ARG A 134 -40.60 20.72 16.88
C ARG A 134 -41.32 19.65 17.71
N THR A 135 -40.96 18.38 17.54
CA THR A 135 -41.64 17.25 18.19
C THR A 135 -40.84 16.66 19.35
N GLY A 136 -39.52 16.90 19.39
CA GLY A 136 -38.61 16.26 20.35
C GLY A 136 -38.30 14.78 20.01
N GLU A 137 -38.80 14.28 18.88
CA GLU A 137 -38.60 12.88 18.48
C GLU A 137 -37.29 12.66 17.72
N VAL A 138 -36.65 11.54 17.95
CA VAL A 138 -35.48 11.11 17.15
C VAL A 138 -35.99 10.61 15.79
N LYS A 139 -35.55 11.24 14.70
CA LYS A 139 -35.96 10.91 13.33
C LYS A 139 -34.91 10.14 12.57
N SER A 140 -33.63 10.34 12.89
CA SER A 140 -32.49 9.72 12.23
C SER A 140 -31.29 9.70 13.17
N ALA A 141 -30.23 9.06 12.74
CA ALA A 141 -28.95 9.12 13.42
C ALA A 141 -27.82 9.21 12.40
N GLU A 142 -26.79 9.95 12.72
CA GLU A 142 -25.55 9.96 11.95
C GLU A 142 -24.64 8.83 12.41
N ALA A 143 -24.14 8.03 11.46
CA ALA A 143 -23.19 6.95 11.72
C ALA A 143 -21.76 7.50 11.68
N LEU A 144 -21.08 7.47 12.82
CA LEU A 144 -19.74 8.00 13.00
C LEU A 144 -18.77 6.85 13.20
N LEU A 145 -17.86 6.65 12.25
CA LEU A 145 -16.85 5.59 12.29
C LEU A 145 -15.92 5.78 13.49
N ARG A 146 -15.56 4.68 14.13
CA ARG A 146 -14.57 4.60 15.21
C ARG A 146 -13.66 3.41 15.00
N LEU A 147 -12.40 3.54 15.38
CA LEU A 147 -11.43 2.46 15.40
C LEU A 147 -10.91 2.28 16.83
N GLN A 148 -11.06 1.07 17.36
CA GLN A 148 -10.50 0.73 18.67
C GLN A 148 -9.00 0.53 18.57
N GLN A 149 -8.26 1.28 19.37
CA GLN A 149 -6.82 1.16 19.47
C GLN A 149 -6.41 0.01 20.41
N PRO A 150 -5.17 -0.50 20.33
CA PRO A 150 -4.70 -1.58 21.20
C PRO A 150 -4.75 -1.27 22.71
N ASP A 151 -4.71 0.02 23.07
CA ASP A 151 -4.86 0.49 24.46
C ASP A 151 -6.31 0.59 24.92
N GLY A 152 -7.28 0.24 24.07
CA GLY A 152 -8.71 0.30 24.34
C GLY A 152 -9.34 1.65 24.07
N THR A 153 -8.60 2.67 23.70
CA THR A 153 -9.13 3.97 23.30
C THR A 153 -9.76 3.93 21.90
N TRP A 154 -10.54 4.95 21.56
CA TRP A 154 -11.21 5.06 20.27
C TRP A 154 -10.65 6.22 19.46
N GLU A 155 -10.18 5.93 18.27
CA GLU A 155 -9.74 6.94 17.31
C GLU A 155 -10.95 7.67 16.71
N LEU A 156 -10.85 9.00 16.65
CA LEU A 156 -11.89 9.88 16.08
C LEU A 156 -11.89 9.84 14.55
N PRO A 157 -13.01 10.21 13.90
CA PRO A 157 -13.17 10.06 12.46
C PRO A 157 -12.17 10.87 11.63
N GLU A 158 -11.80 12.07 12.06
CA GLU A 158 -11.02 13.01 11.25
C GLU A 158 -9.69 12.39 10.78
N GLY A 159 -8.80 12.00 11.67
CA GLY A 159 -7.54 11.38 11.29
C GLY A 159 -7.71 9.98 10.66
N LEU A 160 -8.71 9.23 11.09
CA LEU A 160 -9.02 7.89 10.58
C LEU A 160 -9.48 7.92 9.13
N ILE A 161 -10.39 8.83 8.77
CA ILE A 161 -10.89 8.95 7.38
C ILE A 161 -9.76 9.32 6.44
N GLU A 162 -8.92 10.29 6.80
CA GLU A 162 -7.76 10.68 5.99
C GLU A 162 -6.77 9.51 5.77
N ARG A 163 -6.54 8.69 6.79
CA ARG A 163 -5.71 7.48 6.66
C ARG A 163 -6.34 6.46 5.72
N ILE A 164 -7.63 6.16 5.88
CA ILE A 164 -8.36 5.22 5.01
C ILE A 164 -8.32 5.69 3.55
N GLU A 165 -8.58 6.98 3.31
CA GLU A 165 -8.53 7.58 1.98
C GLU A 165 -7.12 7.49 1.40
N SER A 166 -6.13 7.91 2.18
CA SER A 166 -4.73 7.87 1.77
C SER A 166 -4.27 6.45 1.41
N CYS A 167 -4.75 5.41 2.07
CA CYS A 167 -4.47 4.01 1.76
C CYS A 167 -5.30 3.46 0.59
N GLY A 168 -6.26 4.23 0.05
CA GLY A 168 -7.13 3.77 -1.02
C GLY A 168 -8.20 2.77 -0.56
N LEU A 169 -8.46 2.68 0.75
CA LEU A 169 -9.38 1.71 1.35
C LEU A 169 -10.80 2.24 1.57
N MET A 170 -11.12 3.45 1.06
CA MET A 170 -12.45 4.08 1.22
C MET A 170 -13.59 3.18 0.75
N VAL A 171 -13.41 2.47 -0.36
CA VAL A 171 -14.47 1.57 -0.88
C VAL A 171 -14.65 0.38 0.05
N THR A 172 -13.57 -0.25 0.48
CA THR A 172 -13.61 -1.43 1.38
C THR A 172 -14.25 -1.10 2.72
N VAL A 173 -13.79 -0.03 3.36
CA VAL A 173 -14.34 0.44 4.65
C VAL A 173 -15.77 0.96 4.47
N GLY A 174 -16.05 1.65 3.36
CA GLY A 174 -17.39 2.15 3.04
C GLY A 174 -18.43 1.03 2.91
N TYR A 175 -18.09 -0.08 2.28
CA TYR A 175 -18.98 -1.26 2.25
C TYR A 175 -19.25 -1.81 3.65
N TRP A 176 -18.21 -1.92 4.49
CA TRP A 176 -18.37 -2.35 5.87
C TRP A 176 -19.29 -1.41 6.66
N VAL A 177 -19.12 -0.07 6.50
CA VAL A 177 -19.97 0.93 7.15
C VAL A 177 -21.42 0.79 6.74
N LEU A 178 -21.71 0.58 5.45
CA LEU A 178 -23.07 0.39 4.95
C LEU A 178 -23.69 -0.89 5.50
N GLU A 179 -22.97 -2.00 5.48
CA GLU A 179 -23.45 -3.30 5.98
C GLU A 179 -23.73 -3.22 7.49
N GLU A 180 -22.83 -2.66 8.27
CA GLU A 180 -22.99 -2.51 9.70
C GLU A 180 -24.14 -1.56 10.06
N SER A 181 -24.31 -0.46 9.31
CA SER A 181 -25.44 0.46 9.47
C SER A 181 -26.78 -0.24 9.22
N CYS A 182 -26.90 -1.03 8.16
CA CYS A 182 -28.10 -1.81 7.87
C CYS A 182 -28.38 -2.84 8.95
N ARG A 183 -27.35 -3.52 9.45
CA ARG A 183 -27.47 -4.51 10.54
C ARG A 183 -27.98 -3.87 11.82
N GLN A 184 -27.48 -2.69 12.20
CA GLN A 184 -27.93 -1.98 13.39
C GLN A 184 -29.37 -1.47 13.25
N LEU A 185 -29.73 -0.93 12.08
CA LEU A 185 -31.11 -0.51 11.79
C LEU A 185 -32.10 -1.67 11.88
N ALA A 186 -31.75 -2.84 11.34
CA ALA A 186 -32.60 -4.02 11.42
C ALA A 186 -32.81 -4.52 12.85
N ALA A 187 -31.86 -4.29 13.75
CA ALA A 187 -31.97 -4.65 15.16
C ALA A 187 -32.91 -3.72 15.97
N TRP A 188 -33.27 -2.54 15.41
CA TRP A 188 -34.17 -1.57 16.04
C TRP A 188 -35.63 -1.69 15.59
N GLN A 189 -35.90 -2.50 14.59
CA GLN A 189 -37.26 -2.82 14.09
C GLN A 189 -37.83 -4.07 14.77
#